data_02c4f4c8ad11a755d3bdb8c79f34e049
#
_entry.id   02c4f4c8ad11a755d3bdb8c79f34e049
#
_cell.length_a   1.000
_cell.length_b   1.000
_cell.length_c   1.000
_cell.angle_alpha   90.00
_cell.angle_beta   90.00
_cell.angle_gamma   90.00
#
_symmetry.space_group_name_H-M   'P 1'
#
loop_
_entity.id
_entity.type
_entity.pdbx_description
1 polymer ?
#
loop_
_entity_poly.entity_id
_entity_poly.type
_entity_poly.pdbx_seq_one_letter_code
_entity_poly.pdbx_strand_id
1 'polypeptide(L)'
;LFVGTKRQAQDAIREAALASGQHYVNHRWLGGMLTNWKTISERIKYLKSLDERLAGDTAGLTKKEVLDLTRKRDKLELSLGGIRDMGGIPDVMFVIDANMEDLAIKEANVLGIPVVAVLDTNVDPEGIAFPIPGNDDASRAIRLYCDAVANAAKSGKGDGVQDSGADVGAMENPPEETAAA
;
A
#
# COMPACT_ATOMS: atom_id res chain seq x y z
N LEU A 1 -0.49 3.12 -0.93
CA LEU A 1 -0.99 2.03 -0.09
C LEU A 1 -2.33 1.52 -0.63
N PHE A 2 -2.45 0.21 -0.87
CA PHE A 2 -3.69 -0.44 -1.30
C PHE A 2 -4.45 -0.98 -0.09
N VAL A 3 -5.75 -0.67 0.02
CA VAL A 3 -6.59 -1.07 1.16
C VAL A 3 -7.90 -1.69 0.66
N GLY A 4 -8.23 -2.86 1.19
CA GLY A 4 -9.49 -3.53 0.90
C GLY A 4 -9.60 -4.82 1.68
N THR A 5 -10.36 -4.80 2.78
CA THR A 5 -10.50 -5.94 3.69
C THR A 5 -11.68 -6.84 3.33
N LYS A 6 -12.53 -6.39 2.41
CA LYS A 6 -13.65 -7.18 1.85
C LYS A 6 -13.13 -8.47 1.23
N ARG A 7 -13.76 -9.59 1.55
CA ARG A 7 -13.32 -10.93 1.09
C ARG A 7 -13.10 -11.01 -0.42
N GLN A 8 -13.95 -10.34 -1.21
CA GLN A 8 -13.86 -10.31 -2.68
C GLN A 8 -12.65 -9.50 -3.18
N ALA A 9 -12.13 -8.58 -2.37
CA ALA A 9 -11.03 -7.68 -2.72
C ALA A 9 -9.66 -8.16 -2.24
N GLN A 10 -9.60 -9.04 -1.24
CA GLN A 10 -8.36 -9.41 -0.54
C GLN A 10 -7.23 -9.86 -1.47
N ASP A 11 -7.52 -10.73 -2.41
CA ASP A 11 -6.51 -11.27 -3.33
C ASP A 11 -6.13 -10.24 -4.39
N ALA A 12 -7.11 -9.53 -4.98
CA ALA A 12 -6.88 -8.51 -5.99
C ALA A 12 -6.01 -7.35 -5.45
N ILE A 13 -6.30 -6.89 -4.23
CA ILE A 13 -5.52 -5.86 -3.53
C ILE A 13 -4.08 -6.31 -3.33
N ARG A 14 -3.86 -7.54 -2.82
CA ARG A 14 -2.53 -8.08 -2.62
C ARG A 14 -1.76 -8.22 -3.92
N GLU A 15 -2.38 -8.84 -4.94
CA GLU A 15 -1.74 -9.06 -6.25
C GLU A 15 -1.34 -7.75 -6.92
N ALA A 16 -2.24 -6.76 -6.94
CA ALA A 16 -1.98 -5.44 -7.52
C ALA A 16 -0.86 -4.68 -6.80
N ALA A 17 -0.87 -4.69 -5.47
CA ALA A 17 0.16 -4.05 -4.67
C ALA A 17 1.53 -4.69 -4.91
N LEU A 18 1.62 -6.02 -4.85
CA LEU A 18 2.87 -6.74 -5.13
C LEU A 18 3.36 -6.50 -6.55
N ALA A 19 2.45 -6.53 -7.54
CA ALA A 19 2.80 -6.30 -8.94
C ALA A 19 3.36 -4.89 -9.19
N SER A 20 2.94 -3.89 -8.41
CA SER A 20 3.42 -2.50 -8.51
C SER A 20 4.54 -2.16 -7.53
N GLY A 21 4.99 -3.12 -6.71
CA GLY A 21 5.99 -2.89 -5.66
C GLY A 21 5.50 -1.93 -4.58
N GLN A 22 4.19 -1.96 -4.30
CA GLN A 22 3.53 -1.14 -3.31
C GLN A 22 3.08 -1.96 -2.10
N HIS A 23 2.61 -1.28 -1.06
CA HIS A 23 2.16 -1.88 0.18
C HIS A 23 0.65 -2.08 0.19
N TYR A 24 0.16 -3.01 1.03
CA TYR A 24 -1.27 -3.30 1.11
C TYR A 24 -1.75 -3.67 2.51
N VAL A 25 -3.05 -3.49 2.74
CA VAL A 25 -3.80 -4.01 3.88
C VAL A 25 -5.06 -4.69 3.33
N ASN A 26 -5.14 -6.02 3.44
CA ASN A 26 -6.20 -6.81 2.83
C ASN A 26 -6.97 -7.71 3.79
N HIS A 27 -6.70 -7.65 5.10
CA HIS A 27 -7.45 -8.45 6.08
C HIS A 27 -8.21 -7.59 7.08
N ARG A 28 -7.51 -6.79 7.86
CA ARG A 28 -8.14 -5.96 8.88
C ARG A 28 -7.34 -4.68 9.06
N TRP A 29 -8.01 -3.56 8.96
CA TRP A 29 -7.46 -2.28 9.38
C TRP A 29 -7.39 -2.22 10.91
N LEU A 30 -6.23 -1.94 11.46
CA LEU A 30 -6.06 -1.73 12.90
C LEU A 30 -6.20 -0.24 13.19
N GLY A 31 -7.06 0.12 14.15
CA GLY A 31 -7.19 1.52 14.55
C GLY A 31 -5.85 2.13 14.95
N GLY A 32 -5.55 3.31 14.42
CA GLY A 32 -4.27 3.96 14.59
C GLY A 32 -3.16 3.45 13.67
N MET A 33 -3.51 2.74 12.59
CA MET A 33 -2.50 2.16 11.69
C MET A 33 -1.62 3.21 11.04
N LEU A 34 -2.14 4.37 10.71
CA LEU A 34 -1.40 5.51 10.19
C LEU A 34 -1.19 6.60 11.25
N THR A 35 -2.23 6.95 11.98
CA THR A 35 -2.20 8.02 12.99
C THR A 35 -1.31 7.67 14.20
N ASN A 36 -1.07 6.40 14.48
CA ASN A 36 -0.14 5.92 15.51
C ASN A 36 0.94 5.02 14.91
N TRP A 37 1.57 5.48 13.84
CA TRP A 37 2.59 4.75 13.10
C TRP A 37 3.77 4.28 13.98
N LYS A 38 4.12 5.04 15.02
CA LYS A 38 5.17 4.63 15.96
C LYS A 38 4.88 3.27 16.59
N THR A 39 3.67 3.09 17.14
CA THR A 39 3.25 1.82 17.74
C THR A 39 3.14 0.69 16.71
N ILE A 40 2.67 0.99 15.51
CA ILE A 40 2.59 0.02 14.40
C ILE A 40 3.99 -0.43 13.98
N SER A 41 4.95 0.50 13.86
CA SER A 41 6.35 0.18 13.55
C SER A 41 6.99 -0.74 14.59
N GLU A 42 6.69 -0.55 15.86
CA GLU A 42 7.16 -1.46 16.94
C GLU A 42 6.56 -2.87 16.80
N ARG A 43 5.28 -2.97 16.41
CA ARG A 43 4.65 -4.26 16.14
C ARG A 43 5.21 -4.94 14.90
N ILE A 44 5.57 -4.19 13.86
CA ILE A 44 6.25 -4.70 12.67
C ILE A 44 7.64 -5.24 13.05
N LYS A 45 8.39 -4.50 13.87
CA LYS A 45 9.69 -4.98 14.41
C LYS A 45 9.53 -6.27 15.21
N TYR A 46 8.49 -6.34 16.04
CA TYR A 46 8.17 -7.55 16.78
C TYR A 46 7.80 -8.72 15.85
N LEU A 47 7.02 -8.49 14.79
CA LEU A 47 6.74 -9.52 13.78
C LEU A 47 8.04 -10.04 13.14
N LYS A 48 8.95 -9.15 12.73
CA LYS A 48 10.25 -9.53 12.16
C LYS A 48 11.09 -10.35 13.17
N SER A 49 11.09 -9.97 14.43
CA SER A 49 11.80 -10.72 15.49
C SER A 49 11.20 -12.11 15.73
N LEU A 50 9.88 -12.28 15.56
CA LEU A 50 9.24 -13.59 15.65
C LEU A 50 9.65 -14.49 14.46
N ASP A 51 9.74 -13.95 13.24
CA ASP A 51 10.23 -14.68 12.08
C ASP A 51 11.67 -15.16 12.26
N GLU A 52 12.57 -14.26 12.70
CA GLU A 52 13.96 -14.59 12.99
C GLU A 52 14.07 -15.70 14.05
N ARG A 53 13.28 -15.59 15.12
CA ARG A 53 13.26 -16.58 16.20
C ARG A 53 12.74 -17.94 15.76
N LEU A 54 11.72 -17.96 14.88
CA LEU A 54 11.16 -19.20 14.36
C LEU A 54 12.02 -19.82 13.24
N ALA A 55 12.80 -19.00 12.51
CA ALA A 55 13.74 -19.47 11.49
C ALA A 55 15.09 -19.95 12.10
N GLY A 56 15.42 -19.48 13.30
CA GLY A 56 16.62 -19.86 14.01
C GLY A 56 16.51 -21.19 14.76
N ASP A 57 17.49 -21.43 15.66
CA ASP A 57 17.49 -22.64 16.48
C ASP A 57 16.38 -22.61 17.53
N THR A 58 15.39 -23.46 17.37
CA THR A 58 14.28 -23.66 18.31
C THR A 58 14.56 -24.74 19.36
N ALA A 59 15.79 -25.27 19.43
CA ALA A 59 16.15 -26.41 20.30
C ALA A 59 15.92 -26.14 21.80
N GLY A 60 15.89 -24.87 22.21
CA GLY A 60 15.58 -24.46 23.59
C GLY A 60 14.10 -24.26 23.89
N LEU A 61 13.19 -24.41 22.90
CA LEU A 61 11.75 -24.19 23.06
C LEU A 61 10.97 -25.49 23.09
N THR A 62 9.93 -25.55 23.92
CA THR A 62 8.98 -26.65 23.88
C THR A 62 8.10 -26.56 22.63
N LYS A 63 7.58 -27.71 22.16
CA LYS A 63 6.65 -27.75 21.01
C LYS A 63 5.43 -26.83 21.20
N LYS A 64 4.96 -26.67 22.43
CA LYS A 64 3.84 -25.78 22.76
C LYS A 64 4.25 -24.33 22.56
N GLU A 65 5.41 -23.91 23.01
CA GLU A 65 5.92 -22.53 22.84
C GLU A 65 6.13 -22.19 21.37
N VAL A 66 6.70 -23.10 20.58
CA VAL A 66 6.84 -22.92 19.13
C VAL A 66 5.48 -22.72 18.46
N LEU A 67 4.48 -23.53 18.82
CA LEU A 67 3.13 -23.40 18.29
C LEU A 67 2.48 -22.05 18.68
N ASP A 68 2.65 -21.61 19.91
CA ASP A 68 2.09 -20.33 20.38
C ASP A 68 2.79 -19.13 19.70
N LEU A 69 4.09 -19.19 19.48
CA LEU A 69 4.83 -18.16 18.72
C LEU A 69 4.39 -18.13 17.25
N THR A 70 4.22 -19.29 16.63
CA THR A 70 3.74 -19.42 15.25
C THR A 70 2.34 -18.79 15.11
N ARG A 71 1.41 -19.10 16.01
CA ARG A 71 0.07 -18.51 16.00
C ARG A 71 0.09 -16.99 16.17
N LYS A 72 0.97 -16.47 17.03
CA LYS A 72 1.14 -15.02 17.22
C LYS A 72 1.69 -14.38 15.94
N ARG A 73 2.70 -14.98 15.34
CA ARG A 73 3.30 -14.53 14.09
C ARG A 73 2.27 -14.49 12.96
N ASP A 74 1.53 -15.58 12.76
CA ASP A 74 0.52 -15.70 11.71
C ASP A 74 -0.58 -14.64 11.85
N LYS A 75 -1.04 -14.38 13.07
CA LYS A 75 -2.03 -13.34 13.35
C LYS A 75 -1.51 -11.93 13.03
N LEU A 76 -0.26 -11.64 13.32
CA LEU A 76 0.36 -10.36 12.99
C LEU A 76 0.63 -10.24 11.49
N GLU A 77 1.07 -11.31 10.85
CA GLU A 77 1.32 -11.36 9.41
C GLU A 77 0.06 -11.06 8.60
N LEU A 78 -1.10 -11.61 8.98
CA LEU A 78 -2.38 -11.29 8.34
C LEU A 78 -2.73 -9.80 8.37
N SER A 79 -2.35 -9.08 9.42
CA SER A 79 -2.73 -7.68 9.60
C SER A 79 -1.65 -6.70 9.14
N LEU A 80 -0.38 -7.06 9.27
CA LEU A 80 0.77 -6.17 9.09
C LEU A 80 1.72 -6.62 7.99
N GLY A 81 1.58 -7.84 7.46
CA GLY A 81 2.49 -8.40 6.46
C GLY A 81 2.63 -7.53 5.21
N GLY A 82 1.51 -6.98 4.72
CA GLY A 82 1.52 -6.11 3.54
C GLY A 82 2.17 -4.74 3.73
N ILE A 83 2.37 -4.30 4.97
CA ILE A 83 3.04 -3.02 5.31
C ILE A 83 4.38 -3.22 6.02
N ARG A 84 4.88 -4.46 6.06
CA ARG A 84 6.12 -4.84 6.75
C ARG A 84 7.33 -4.00 6.37
N ASP A 85 7.44 -3.65 5.09
CA ASP A 85 8.57 -2.92 4.53
C ASP A 85 8.23 -1.47 4.18
N MET A 86 7.07 -1.00 4.61
CA MET A 86 6.66 0.40 4.49
C MET A 86 7.44 1.25 5.48
N GLY A 87 8.30 2.14 4.97
CA GLY A 87 9.20 2.95 5.78
C GLY A 87 8.54 4.09 6.55
N GLY A 88 7.28 4.42 6.24
CA GLY A 88 6.56 5.55 6.81
C GLY A 88 5.12 5.63 6.33
N ILE A 89 4.56 6.82 6.42
CA ILE A 89 3.20 7.13 5.99
C ILE A 89 3.16 7.14 4.45
N PRO A 90 2.13 6.56 3.79
CA PRO A 90 2.02 6.54 2.35
C PRO A 90 1.62 7.91 1.79
N ASP A 91 2.04 8.22 0.55
CA ASP A 91 1.70 9.48 -0.15
C ASP A 91 0.26 9.49 -0.69
N VAL A 92 -0.29 8.32 -1.01
CA VAL A 92 -1.64 8.12 -1.54
C VAL A 92 -2.21 6.81 -1.01
N MET A 93 -3.51 6.77 -0.76
CA MET A 93 -4.23 5.57 -0.37
C MET A 93 -5.30 5.22 -1.41
N PHE A 94 -5.28 3.98 -1.91
CA PHE A 94 -6.32 3.42 -2.78
C PHE A 94 -7.20 2.47 -1.98
N VAL A 95 -8.52 2.67 -2.04
CA VAL A 95 -9.50 1.97 -1.20
C VAL A 95 -10.57 1.29 -2.05
N ILE A 96 -10.87 0.04 -1.73
CA ILE A 96 -12.05 -0.69 -2.23
C ILE A 96 -13.03 -0.85 -1.06
N ASP A 97 -14.30 -0.47 -1.29
CA ASP A 97 -15.38 -0.45 -0.29
C ASP A 97 -15.13 0.57 0.84
N ALA A 98 -15.42 1.84 0.54
CA ALA A 98 -15.17 2.94 1.48
C ALA A 98 -16.04 2.85 2.76
N ASN A 99 -17.22 2.21 2.71
CA ASN A 99 -18.01 1.98 3.93
C ASN A 99 -17.30 1.05 4.92
N MET A 100 -16.68 -0.01 4.41
CA MET A 100 -15.98 -0.97 5.23
C MET A 100 -14.67 -0.40 5.78
N GLU A 101 -14.03 0.47 5.00
CA GLU A 101 -12.72 1.07 5.31
C GLU A 101 -12.83 2.52 5.85
N ASP A 102 -13.99 2.91 6.39
CA ASP A 102 -14.26 4.25 6.93
C ASP A 102 -13.19 4.72 7.91
N LEU A 103 -12.70 3.83 8.78
CA LEU A 103 -11.64 4.14 9.72
C LEU A 103 -10.31 4.49 9.04
N ALA A 104 -9.96 3.76 7.98
CA ALA A 104 -8.75 4.01 7.20
C ALA A 104 -8.82 5.37 6.49
N ILE A 105 -9.98 5.69 5.91
CA ILE A 105 -10.23 6.98 5.24
C ILE A 105 -10.15 8.14 6.23
N LYS A 106 -10.75 8.00 7.42
CA LYS A 106 -10.66 9.01 8.48
C LYS A 106 -9.22 9.24 8.93
N GLU A 107 -8.44 8.19 9.12
CA GLU A 107 -7.03 8.33 9.47
C GLU A 107 -6.20 9.00 8.36
N ALA A 108 -6.44 8.65 7.10
CA ALA A 108 -5.80 9.29 5.96
C ALA A 108 -6.12 10.79 5.91
N ASN A 109 -7.38 11.18 6.08
CA ASN A 109 -7.82 12.56 6.09
C ASN A 109 -7.19 13.38 7.22
N VAL A 110 -7.07 12.80 8.43
CA VAL A 110 -6.38 13.45 9.56
C VAL A 110 -4.92 13.75 9.24
N LEU A 111 -4.27 12.88 8.45
CA LEU A 111 -2.87 13.04 8.05
C LEU A 111 -2.68 13.80 6.72
N GLY A 112 -3.77 14.22 6.07
CA GLY A 112 -3.72 14.89 4.77
C GLY A 112 -3.30 13.99 3.61
N ILE A 113 -3.47 12.67 3.75
CA ILE A 113 -3.16 11.70 2.70
C ILE A 113 -4.33 11.65 1.72
N PRO A 114 -4.14 11.93 0.42
CA PRO A 114 -5.19 11.85 -0.57
C PRO A 114 -5.69 10.41 -0.73
N VAL A 115 -7.02 10.26 -0.75
CA VAL A 115 -7.69 8.97 -0.90
C VAL A 115 -8.29 8.86 -2.29
N VAL A 116 -7.96 7.78 -2.99
CA VAL A 116 -8.61 7.31 -4.21
C VAL A 116 -9.50 6.13 -3.82
N ALA A 117 -10.80 6.21 -4.02
CA ALA A 117 -11.70 5.13 -3.62
C ALA A 117 -12.71 4.78 -4.69
N VAL A 118 -13.00 3.48 -4.83
CA VAL A 118 -14.14 3.00 -5.62
C VAL A 118 -15.39 3.13 -4.77
N LEU A 119 -16.39 3.83 -5.30
CA LEU A 119 -17.63 4.16 -4.62
C LEU A 119 -18.81 3.53 -5.34
N ASP A 120 -19.54 2.68 -4.65
CA ASP A 120 -20.86 2.21 -5.07
C ASP A 120 -21.95 3.17 -4.60
N THR A 121 -23.18 2.92 -4.97
CA THR A 121 -24.35 3.79 -4.74
C THR A 121 -24.71 4.02 -3.25
N ASN A 122 -24.16 3.21 -2.35
CA ASN A 122 -24.42 3.24 -0.91
C ASN A 122 -23.37 4.01 -0.11
N VAL A 123 -22.45 4.73 -0.77
CA VAL A 123 -21.30 5.40 -0.14
C VAL A 123 -21.39 6.90 -0.32
N ASP A 124 -21.12 7.63 0.76
CA ASP A 124 -20.94 9.08 0.73
C ASP A 124 -19.52 9.42 0.22
N PRO A 125 -19.38 10.27 -0.83
CA PRO A 125 -18.08 10.68 -1.34
C PRO A 125 -17.34 11.68 -0.44
N GLU A 126 -17.91 12.10 0.67
CA GLU A 126 -17.28 13.07 1.57
C GLU A 126 -15.95 12.52 2.12
N GLY A 127 -14.92 13.36 2.08
CA GLY A 127 -13.57 13.01 2.55
C GLY A 127 -12.75 12.16 1.58
N ILE A 128 -13.21 11.93 0.34
CA ILE A 128 -12.51 11.19 -0.70
C ILE A 128 -12.02 12.16 -1.76
N ALA A 129 -10.68 12.26 -1.91
CA ALA A 129 -10.06 13.19 -2.83
C ALA A 129 -10.33 12.84 -4.30
N PHE A 130 -10.35 11.54 -4.63
CA PHE A 130 -10.54 11.05 -5.98
C PHE A 130 -11.57 9.90 -6.00
N PRO A 131 -12.87 10.22 -6.08
CA PRO A 131 -13.92 9.21 -6.12
C PRO A 131 -13.99 8.57 -7.52
N ILE A 132 -14.03 7.25 -7.56
CA ILE A 132 -14.24 6.44 -8.76
C ILE A 132 -15.61 5.79 -8.64
N PRO A 133 -16.64 6.26 -9.35
CA PRO A 133 -17.94 5.62 -9.31
C PRO A 133 -17.88 4.23 -9.97
N GLY A 134 -18.27 3.20 -9.24
CA GLY A 134 -18.20 1.84 -9.75
C GLY A 134 -18.66 0.78 -8.76
N ASN A 135 -18.78 -0.44 -9.26
CA ASN A 135 -19.19 -1.58 -8.45
C ASN A 135 -18.02 -2.13 -7.62
N ASP A 136 -18.18 -2.15 -6.31
CA ASP A 136 -17.17 -2.64 -5.35
C ASP A 136 -17.44 -4.06 -4.84
N ASP A 137 -18.47 -4.76 -5.38
CA ASP A 137 -18.83 -6.12 -4.99
C ASP A 137 -18.33 -7.20 -5.95
N ALA A 138 -18.36 -6.90 -7.25
CA ALA A 138 -17.99 -7.86 -8.27
C ALA A 138 -16.47 -8.04 -8.35
N SER A 139 -15.96 -9.24 -8.09
CA SER A 139 -14.51 -9.54 -8.12
C SER A 139 -13.83 -9.14 -9.45
N ARG A 140 -14.55 -9.22 -10.58
CA ARG A 140 -14.02 -8.79 -11.88
C ARG A 140 -13.85 -7.27 -11.97
N ALA A 141 -14.81 -6.51 -11.42
CA ALA A 141 -14.73 -5.05 -11.38
C ALA A 141 -13.62 -4.59 -10.44
N ILE A 142 -13.55 -5.18 -9.24
CA ILE A 142 -12.48 -4.93 -8.26
C ILE A 142 -11.10 -5.17 -8.90
N ARG A 143 -10.92 -6.30 -9.59
CA ARG A 143 -9.64 -6.61 -10.26
C ARG A 143 -9.29 -5.57 -11.32
N LEU A 144 -10.25 -5.14 -12.14
CA LEU A 144 -10.04 -4.10 -13.14
C LEU A 144 -9.51 -2.79 -12.52
N TYR A 145 -10.13 -2.33 -11.42
CA TYR A 145 -9.69 -1.11 -10.73
C TYR A 145 -8.30 -1.29 -10.10
N CYS A 146 -8.07 -2.42 -9.44
CA CYS A 146 -6.78 -2.73 -8.84
C CYS A 146 -5.66 -2.76 -9.89
N ASP A 147 -5.88 -3.39 -11.04
CA ASP A 147 -4.92 -3.48 -12.14
C ASP A 147 -4.66 -2.10 -12.76
N ALA A 148 -5.70 -1.29 -12.96
CA ALA A 148 -5.57 0.07 -13.49
C ALA A 148 -4.71 0.95 -12.57
N VAL A 149 -4.98 0.94 -11.26
CA VAL A 149 -4.23 1.72 -10.27
C VAL A 149 -2.80 1.18 -10.12
N ALA A 150 -2.59 -0.14 -10.14
CA ALA A 150 -1.26 -0.73 -10.11
C ALA A 150 -0.41 -0.33 -11.33
N ASN A 151 -1.02 -0.29 -12.52
CA ASN A 151 -0.34 0.15 -13.74
C ASN A 151 0.00 1.64 -13.69
N ALA A 152 -0.92 2.48 -13.21
CA ALA A 152 -0.65 3.90 -12.99
C ALA A 152 0.50 4.13 -12.00
N ALA A 153 0.53 3.38 -10.89
CA ALA A 153 1.60 3.45 -9.91
C ALA A 153 2.96 3.01 -10.47
N LYS A 154 2.99 2.01 -11.39
CA LYS A 154 4.22 1.60 -12.09
C LYS A 154 4.71 2.68 -13.04
N SER A 155 3.80 3.26 -13.85
CA SER A 155 4.14 4.31 -14.81
C SER A 155 4.71 5.53 -14.11
N GLY A 156 4.05 6.03 -13.06
CA GLY A 156 4.54 7.18 -12.30
C GLY A 156 5.90 6.95 -11.63
N LYS A 157 6.19 5.71 -11.20
CA LYS A 157 7.52 5.35 -10.68
C LYS A 157 8.59 5.34 -11.77
N GLY A 158 8.23 4.89 -12.99
CA GLY A 158 9.12 4.91 -14.15
C GLY A 158 9.47 6.32 -14.59
N ASP A 159 8.48 7.18 -14.70
CA ASP A 159 8.63 8.58 -15.09
C ASP A 159 9.42 9.39 -14.05
N GLY A 160 9.17 9.15 -12.76
CA GLY A 160 9.93 9.78 -11.68
C GLY A 160 11.42 9.39 -11.63
N VAL A 161 11.78 8.18 -12.08
CA VAL A 161 13.18 7.76 -12.21
C VAL A 161 13.83 8.43 -13.43
N GLN A 162 13.08 8.66 -14.51
CA GLN A 162 13.58 9.37 -15.68
C GLN A 162 13.76 10.87 -15.41
N ASP A 163 12.82 11.48 -14.67
CA ASP A 163 12.89 12.91 -14.32
C ASP A 163 14.00 13.21 -13.28
N SER A 164 14.26 12.27 -12.35
CA SER A 164 15.41 12.37 -11.43
C SER A 164 16.76 12.02 -12.06
N GLY A 165 16.76 11.43 -13.25
CA GLY A 165 17.92 11.11 -14.07
C GLY A 165 18.13 12.05 -15.24
N ALA A 166 17.31 13.07 -15.41
CA ALA A 166 17.52 14.11 -16.41
C ALA A 166 18.74 14.93 -16.01
N ASP A 167 19.84 14.56 -16.64
CA ASP A 167 21.11 15.26 -16.62
C ASP A 167 20.90 16.72 -17.05
N VAL A 168 21.04 17.64 -16.12
CA VAL A 168 21.06 19.08 -16.37
C VAL A 168 22.36 19.50 -17.10
N GLY A 169 23.11 18.58 -17.69
CA GLY A 169 24.40 18.77 -18.33
C GLY A 169 24.40 18.91 -19.84
N ALA A 170 23.30 18.63 -20.54
CA ALA A 170 23.22 18.77 -21.99
C ALA A 170 22.49 20.04 -22.42
N MET A 171 22.99 21.20 -22.05
CA MET A 171 22.75 22.40 -22.84
C MET A 171 23.62 22.30 -24.10
N GLU A 172 23.05 21.74 -25.16
CA GLU A 172 23.61 21.88 -26.52
C GLU A 172 23.68 23.38 -26.85
N ASN A 173 24.89 23.82 -27.13
CA ASN A 173 25.13 25.15 -27.68
C ASN A 173 24.34 25.30 -29.00
N PRO A 174 23.65 26.45 -29.19
CA PRO A 174 23.00 26.71 -30.47
C PRO A 174 24.05 26.72 -31.58
N PRO A 175 23.73 26.23 -32.81
CA PRO A 175 24.67 26.22 -33.91
C PRO A 175 25.10 27.62 -34.29
N GLU A 176 26.41 27.87 -34.38
CA GLU A 176 26.97 29.11 -34.87
C GLU A 176 26.45 29.38 -36.30
N GLU A 177 25.75 30.50 -36.46
CA GLU A 177 25.44 31.05 -37.77
C GLU A 177 26.74 31.43 -38.45
N THR A 178 27.16 30.62 -39.41
CA THR A 178 28.23 31.01 -40.36
C THR A 178 27.69 32.11 -41.26
N ALA A 179 28.05 33.36 -40.96
CA ALA A 179 27.94 34.47 -41.87
C ALA A 179 28.83 34.19 -43.11
N ALA A 180 28.20 33.96 -44.24
CA ALA A 180 28.87 33.99 -45.54
C ALA A 180 28.78 35.40 -46.13
N ALA A 181 29.92 35.95 -46.40
CA ALA A 181 30.13 37.18 -47.15
C ALA A 181 29.71 37.05 -48.61
#